data_926cce084fc716991333fd587d299613
#
_entry.id   926cce084fc716991333fd587d299613
#
_cell.length_a   1.000
_cell.length_b   1.000
_cell.length_c   1.000
_cell.angle_alpha   90.00
_cell.angle_beta   90.00
_cell.angle_gamma   90.00
#
_symmetry.space_group_name_H-M   'P 1'
#
loop_
_entity.id
_entity.type
_entity.pdbx_description
1 polymer ?
#
loop_
_entity_poly.entity_id
_entity_poly.type
_entity_poly.pdbx_seq_one_letter_code
_entity_poly.pdbx_strand_id
1 'polypeptide(L)'
;MNQWLAVPRGWLDSFGEIARFGSMVSGQVYSGRVLRFFGESLRQAGILILGSALIIWGLVFTLGLQCGIEGAYLLRAQGAPAYAGVFSAWCDLREIMPYAFGYMLAAKVGTGIVAELGAMRISDEIDALEVMGVPPITFLCATRLLAAWITFPFMYLVGIGIMYLASYLAVVKQIGDVSSGGYFLIFWMFQNPPDLIFSLIKGMVMATAIVLVGCYYGYTASGGPVGVGSATAKSMVLNIVLVHIIGMLGTLVFWGANPRAPIGG
;
A
#
# COMPACT_ATOMS: atom_id res chain seq x y z
N MET A 1 -9.39 40.74 -3.69
CA MET A 1 -10.30 39.75 -4.30
C MET A 1 -9.56 38.53 -4.91
N ASN A 2 -8.27 38.26 -4.59
CA ASN A 2 -7.49 37.20 -5.23
C ASN A 2 -6.94 36.14 -4.26
N GLN A 3 -7.32 36.16 -2.98
CA GLN A 3 -6.80 35.16 -2.02
C GLN A 3 -7.38 33.74 -2.19
N TRP A 4 -8.61 33.63 -2.71
CA TRP A 4 -9.28 32.34 -2.92
C TRP A 4 -8.74 31.55 -4.11
N LEU A 5 -8.05 32.21 -5.06
CA LEU A 5 -7.42 31.58 -6.22
C LEU A 5 -5.94 31.19 -5.98
N ALA A 6 -5.31 31.74 -4.95
CA ALA A 6 -3.91 31.44 -4.63
C ALA A 6 -3.74 30.07 -3.97
N VAL A 7 -4.68 29.66 -3.14
CA VAL A 7 -4.67 28.37 -2.43
C VAL A 7 -4.72 27.17 -3.41
N PRO A 8 -5.60 27.14 -4.40
CA PRO A 8 -5.61 26.04 -5.38
C PRO A 8 -4.32 25.95 -6.24
N ARG A 9 -3.72 27.09 -6.59
CA ARG A 9 -2.47 27.11 -7.37
C ARG A 9 -1.30 26.53 -6.60
N GLY A 10 -1.11 26.91 -5.35
CA GLY A 10 -0.02 26.37 -4.53
C GLY A 10 -0.12 24.86 -4.30
N TRP A 11 -1.33 24.31 -4.20
CA TRP A 11 -1.54 22.86 -4.11
C TRP A 11 -1.22 22.16 -5.43
N LEU A 12 -1.65 22.72 -6.57
CA LEU A 12 -1.36 22.19 -7.91
C LEU A 12 0.14 22.21 -8.18
N ASP A 13 0.84 23.27 -7.79
CA ASP A 13 2.29 23.38 -7.93
C ASP A 13 3.00 22.29 -7.10
N SER A 14 2.58 22.08 -5.84
CA SER A 14 3.14 21.01 -4.99
C SER A 14 2.89 19.61 -5.54
N PHE A 15 1.70 19.33 -6.08
CA PHE A 15 1.43 18.07 -6.76
C PHE A 15 2.28 17.90 -8.03
N GLY A 16 2.48 18.97 -8.78
CA GLY A 16 3.34 18.99 -9.95
C GLY A 16 4.81 18.66 -9.62
N GLU A 17 5.32 19.22 -8.53
CA GLU A 17 6.68 18.92 -8.03
C GLU A 17 6.84 17.46 -7.61
N ILE A 18 5.89 16.92 -6.85
CA ILE A 18 5.89 15.51 -6.43
C ILE A 18 5.83 14.58 -7.64
N ALA A 19 4.97 14.87 -8.61
CA ALA A 19 4.85 14.08 -9.83
C ALA A 19 6.13 14.11 -10.67
N ARG A 20 6.76 15.28 -10.79
CA ARG A 20 8.03 15.44 -11.47
C ARG A 20 9.16 14.70 -10.77
N PHE A 21 9.25 14.79 -9.44
CA PHE A 21 10.21 14.04 -8.66
C PHE A 21 9.98 12.53 -8.81
N GLY A 22 8.73 12.08 -8.70
CA GLY A 22 8.37 10.68 -8.90
C GLY A 22 8.73 10.14 -10.28
N SER A 23 8.55 10.97 -11.33
CA SER A 23 8.95 10.59 -12.69
C SER A 23 10.47 10.48 -12.84
N MET A 24 11.25 11.37 -12.18
CA MET A 24 12.71 11.27 -12.16
C MET A 24 13.18 9.98 -11.47
N VAL A 25 12.64 9.67 -10.29
CA VAL A 25 12.99 8.44 -9.55
C VAL A 25 12.63 7.19 -10.35
N SER A 26 11.40 7.13 -10.87
CA SER A 26 10.94 6.00 -11.69
C SER A 26 11.78 5.85 -12.96
N GLY A 27 12.17 6.95 -13.59
CA GLY A 27 13.07 6.97 -14.74
C GLY A 27 14.44 6.35 -14.46
N GLN A 28 14.99 6.48 -13.24
CA GLN A 28 16.24 5.83 -12.86
C GLN A 28 16.07 4.29 -12.73
N VAL A 29 14.89 3.83 -12.30
CA VAL A 29 14.58 2.40 -12.23
C VAL A 29 14.40 1.82 -13.63
N TYR A 30 13.55 2.43 -14.48
CA TYR A 30 13.29 1.96 -15.85
C TYR A 30 14.52 2.02 -16.76
N SER A 31 15.41 3.01 -16.58
CA SER A 31 16.67 3.09 -17.33
C SER A 31 17.74 2.09 -16.88
N GLY A 32 17.46 1.31 -15.84
CA GLY A 32 18.41 0.33 -15.31
C GLY A 32 19.59 0.94 -14.53
N ARG A 33 19.66 2.25 -14.36
CA ARG A 33 20.77 2.91 -13.63
C ARG A 33 20.82 2.47 -12.16
N VAL A 34 19.68 2.15 -11.56
CA VAL A 34 19.58 1.64 -10.19
C VAL A 34 20.28 0.29 -10.02
N LEU A 35 20.46 -0.50 -11.08
CA LEU A 35 21.13 -1.81 -11.02
C LEU A 35 22.60 -1.72 -10.63
N ARG A 36 23.24 -0.56 -10.79
CA ARG A 36 24.60 -0.32 -10.25
C ARG A 36 24.63 -0.41 -8.71
N PHE A 37 23.49 -0.17 -8.07
CA PHE A 37 23.32 -0.20 -6.62
C PHE A 37 22.39 -1.34 -6.18
N PHE A 38 22.39 -2.46 -6.92
CA PHE A 38 21.49 -3.58 -6.64
C PHE A 38 21.69 -4.17 -5.25
N GLY A 39 22.94 -4.22 -4.77
CA GLY A 39 23.25 -4.66 -3.39
C GLY A 39 22.56 -3.79 -2.35
N GLU A 40 22.49 -2.46 -2.56
CA GLU A 40 21.76 -1.55 -1.67
C GLU A 40 20.25 -1.78 -1.78
N SER A 41 19.73 -2.03 -2.98
CA SER A 41 18.30 -2.36 -3.14
C SER A 41 17.93 -3.64 -2.39
N LEU A 42 18.78 -4.67 -2.39
CA LEU A 42 18.54 -5.89 -1.60
C LEU A 42 18.66 -5.63 -0.10
N ARG A 43 19.59 -4.79 0.34
CA ARG A 43 19.69 -4.38 1.75
C ARG A 43 18.42 -3.67 2.21
N GLN A 44 17.92 -2.73 1.43
CA GLN A 44 16.66 -2.03 1.68
C GLN A 44 15.46 -2.98 1.67
N ALA A 45 15.44 -3.96 0.76
CA ALA A 45 14.44 -5.01 0.71
C ALA A 45 14.40 -5.83 2.02
N GLY A 46 15.57 -6.21 2.53
CA GLY A 46 15.69 -6.90 3.82
C GLY A 46 15.15 -6.06 5.00
N ILE A 47 15.49 -4.78 5.03
CA ILE A 47 15.00 -3.84 6.07
C ILE A 47 13.47 -3.72 6.01
N LEU A 48 12.89 -3.60 4.81
CA LEU A 48 11.44 -3.51 4.61
C LEU A 48 10.71 -4.77 5.11
N ILE A 49 11.22 -5.95 4.79
CA ILE A 49 10.62 -7.22 5.23
C ILE A 49 10.71 -7.36 6.74
N LEU A 50 11.92 -7.32 7.30
CA LEU A 50 12.15 -7.56 8.72
C LEU A 50 11.48 -6.50 9.60
N GLY A 51 11.45 -5.25 9.13
CA GLY A 51 10.88 -4.14 9.89
C GLY A 51 9.35 -4.02 9.79
N SER A 52 8.70 -4.63 8.79
CA SER A 52 7.29 -4.32 8.50
C SER A 52 6.39 -5.54 8.34
N ALA A 53 6.91 -6.70 7.93
CA ALA A 53 6.09 -7.85 7.55
C ALA A 53 5.18 -8.32 8.70
N LEU A 54 5.74 -8.54 9.89
CA LEU A 54 4.97 -9.04 11.03
C LEU A 54 3.84 -8.10 11.44
N ILE A 55 4.10 -6.77 11.40
CA ILE A 55 3.11 -5.75 11.76
C ILE A 55 1.99 -5.73 10.73
N ILE A 56 2.34 -5.75 9.44
CA ILE A 56 1.37 -5.78 8.34
C ILE A 56 0.52 -7.05 8.43
N TRP A 57 1.13 -8.21 8.57
CA TRP A 57 0.43 -9.49 8.66
C TRP A 57 -0.45 -9.61 9.91
N GLY A 58 0.01 -9.07 11.04
CA GLY A 58 -0.81 -8.98 12.26
C GLY A 58 -2.06 -8.13 12.07
N LEU A 59 -1.92 -6.96 11.41
CA LEU A 59 -3.07 -6.10 11.10
C LEU A 59 -4.06 -6.78 10.15
N VAL A 60 -3.58 -7.34 9.03
CA VAL A 60 -4.47 -7.98 8.06
C VAL A 60 -5.15 -9.22 8.65
N PHE A 61 -4.50 -9.92 9.59
CA PHE A 61 -5.12 -10.99 10.35
C PHE A 61 -6.31 -10.47 11.19
N THR A 62 -6.12 -9.39 11.95
CA THR A 62 -7.21 -8.81 12.76
C THR A 62 -8.35 -8.28 11.90
N LEU A 63 -8.05 -7.65 10.77
CA LEU A 63 -9.06 -7.17 9.83
C LEU A 63 -9.81 -8.33 9.17
N GLY A 64 -9.14 -9.42 8.82
CA GLY A 64 -9.78 -10.62 8.31
C GLY A 64 -10.75 -11.25 9.32
N LEU A 65 -10.38 -11.30 10.61
CA LEU A 65 -11.29 -11.72 11.67
C LEU A 65 -12.54 -10.83 11.74
N GLN A 66 -12.37 -9.50 11.74
CA GLN A 66 -13.47 -8.55 11.80
C GLN A 66 -14.38 -8.68 10.58
N CYS A 67 -13.83 -8.70 9.37
CA CYS A 67 -14.62 -8.85 8.15
C CYS A 67 -15.38 -10.19 8.09
N GLY A 68 -14.74 -11.25 8.56
CA GLY A 68 -15.41 -12.57 8.68
C GLY A 68 -16.61 -12.52 9.62
N ILE A 69 -16.46 -11.92 10.80
CA ILE A 69 -17.53 -11.77 11.78
C ILE A 69 -18.67 -10.92 11.24
N GLU A 70 -18.37 -9.72 10.73
CA GLU A 70 -19.37 -8.79 10.23
C GLU A 70 -20.10 -9.35 9.00
N GLY A 71 -19.35 -9.97 8.09
CA GLY A 71 -19.93 -10.63 6.91
C GLY A 71 -20.87 -11.77 7.28
N ALA A 72 -20.50 -12.59 8.27
CA ALA A 72 -21.35 -13.68 8.75
C ALA A 72 -22.64 -13.16 9.42
N TYR A 73 -22.53 -12.14 10.27
CA TYR A 73 -23.70 -11.54 10.92
C TYR A 73 -24.65 -10.87 9.92
N LEU A 74 -24.10 -10.14 8.93
CA LEU A 74 -24.89 -9.52 7.88
C LEU A 74 -25.70 -10.56 7.09
N LEU A 75 -25.05 -11.64 6.66
CA LEU A 75 -25.69 -12.68 5.86
C LEU A 75 -26.64 -13.55 6.68
N ARG A 76 -26.35 -13.76 7.95
CA ARG A 76 -27.26 -14.39 8.91
C ARG A 76 -28.56 -13.58 9.06
N ALA A 77 -28.43 -12.25 9.22
CA ALA A 77 -29.59 -11.36 9.33
C ALA A 77 -30.47 -11.36 8.08
N GLN A 78 -29.89 -11.66 6.92
CA GLN A 78 -30.60 -11.80 5.64
C GLN A 78 -31.14 -13.23 5.38
N GLY A 79 -30.98 -14.15 6.33
CA GLY A 79 -31.39 -15.54 6.18
C GLY A 79 -30.51 -16.38 5.26
N ALA A 80 -29.32 -15.92 4.91
CA ALA A 80 -28.41 -16.56 3.97
C ALA A 80 -27.01 -16.84 4.56
N PRO A 81 -26.89 -17.46 5.77
CA PRO A 81 -25.60 -17.66 6.43
C PRO A 81 -24.61 -18.49 5.60
N ALA A 82 -25.13 -19.40 4.75
CA ALA A 82 -24.29 -20.22 3.87
C ALA A 82 -23.39 -19.41 2.93
N TYR A 83 -23.78 -18.17 2.62
CA TYR A 83 -23.00 -17.29 1.72
C TYR A 83 -21.90 -16.50 2.43
N ALA A 84 -21.61 -16.73 3.71
CA ALA A 84 -20.58 -16.00 4.43
C ALA A 84 -19.19 -16.02 3.73
N GLY A 85 -18.87 -17.10 2.99
CA GLY A 85 -17.65 -17.19 2.19
C GLY A 85 -17.52 -16.15 1.06
N VAL A 86 -18.64 -15.55 0.59
CA VAL A 86 -18.63 -14.49 -0.44
C VAL A 86 -17.92 -13.24 0.08
N PHE A 87 -18.17 -12.88 1.33
CA PHE A 87 -17.60 -11.69 1.94
C PHE A 87 -16.07 -11.75 1.95
N SER A 88 -15.52 -12.91 2.31
CA SER A 88 -14.09 -13.15 2.25
C SER A 88 -13.55 -13.16 0.82
N ALA A 89 -14.28 -13.79 -0.12
CA ALA A 89 -13.85 -13.88 -1.50
C ALA A 89 -13.75 -12.51 -2.20
N TRP A 90 -14.66 -11.59 -1.89
CA TRP A 90 -14.76 -10.30 -2.58
C TRP A 90 -14.29 -9.13 -1.75
N CYS A 91 -14.86 -8.93 -0.56
CA CYS A 91 -14.58 -7.75 0.25
C CYS A 91 -13.13 -7.75 0.72
N ASP A 92 -12.67 -8.88 1.28
CA ASP A 92 -11.29 -9.00 1.77
C ASP A 92 -10.27 -8.79 0.64
N LEU A 93 -10.50 -9.43 -0.51
CA LEU A 93 -9.57 -9.38 -1.63
C LEU A 93 -9.57 -8.02 -2.34
N ARG A 94 -10.77 -7.52 -2.71
CA ARG A 94 -10.90 -6.37 -3.60
C ARG A 94 -10.69 -5.03 -2.90
N GLU A 95 -11.11 -4.96 -1.61
CA GLU A 95 -11.12 -3.70 -0.87
C GLU A 95 -10.25 -3.73 0.38
N ILE A 96 -10.53 -4.63 1.32
CA ILE A 96 -9.89 -4.56 2.64
C ILE A 96 -8.37 -4.74 2.54
N MET A 97 -7.91 -5.75 1.80
CA MET A 97 -6.48 -6.03 1.69
C MET A 97 -5.67 -4.88 1.06
N PRO A 98 -6.05 -4.28 -0.10
CA PRO A 98 -5.32 -3.16 -0.65
C PRO A 98 -5.27 -1.94 0.28
N TYR A 99 -6.39 -1.59 0.91
CA TYR A 99 -6.44 -0.46 1.83
C TYR A 99 -5.62 -0.71 3.10
N ALA A 100 -5.78 -1.89 3.73
CA ALA A 100 -5.01 -2.26 4.92
C ALA A 100 -3.50 -2.22 4.64
N PHE A 101 -3.09 -2.79 3.51
CA PHE A 101 -1.70 -2.76 3.06
C PHE A 101 -1.21 -1.32 2.84
N GLY A 102 -1.99 -0.50 2.13
CA GLY A 102 -1.69 0.90 1.87
C GLY A 102 -1.55 1.72 3.15
N TYR A 103 -2.46 1.59 4.12
CA TYR A 103 -2.38 2.31 5.39
C TYR A 103 -1.13 1.93 6.19
N MET A 104 -0.82 0.63 6.26
CA MET A 104 0.36 0.19 6.99
C MET A 104 1.65 0.62 6.32
N LEU A 105 1.70 0.60 4.99
CA LEU A 105 2.83 1.13 4.26
C LEU A 105 2.98 2.65 4.46
N ALA A 106 1.89 3.41 4.44
CA ALA A 106 1.93 4.85 4.71
C ALA A 106 2.44 5.15 6.12
N ALA A 107 1.92 4.43 7.12
CA ALA A 107 2.25 4.65 8.53
C ALA A 107 3.65 4.16 8.90
N LYS A 108 4.14 3.07 8.33
CA LYS A 108 5.42 2.46 8.73
C LYS A 108 6.55 2.76 7.74
N VAL A 109 6.32 2.48 6.45
CA VAL A 109 7.35 2.61 5.42
C VAL A 109 7.47 4.06 4.97
N GLY A 110 6.36 4.71 4.64
CA GLY A 110 6.35 6.10 4.19
C GLY A 110 6.97 7.04 5.22
N THR A 111 6.54 6.97 6.47
CA THR A 111 7.09 7.79 7.56
C THR A 111 8.55 7.46 7.86
N GLY A 112 8.91 6.17 7.81
CA GLY A 112 10.29 5.72 8.00
C GLY A 112 11.25 6.29 6.95
N ILE A 113 10.85 6.27 5.68
CA ILE A 113 11.61 6.86 4.56
C ILE A 113 11.80 8.37 4.79
N VAL A 114 10.74 9.10 5.17
CA VAL A 114 10.84 10.55 5.43
C VAL A 114 11.78 10.83 6.59
N ALA A 115 11.70 10.07 7.67
CA ALA A 115 12.55 10.28 8.84
C ALA A 115 14.02 10.01 8.52
N GLU A 116 14.32 8.91 7.81
CA GLU A 116 15.67 8.53 7.43
C GLU A 116 16.31 9.53 6.45
N LEU A 117 15.62 9.79 5.31
CA LEU A 117 16.12 10.74 4.31
C LEU A 117 16.15 12.17 4.84
N GLY A 118 15.17 12.54 5.67
CA GLY A 118 15.13 13.84 6.32
C GLY A 118 16.30 14.03 7.30
N ALA A 119 16.66 13.00 8.05
CA ALA A 119 17.86 13.04 8.91
C ALA A 119 19.13 13.21 8.08
N MET A 120 19.29 12.43 6.99
CA MET A 120 20.42 12.56 6.07
C MET A 120 20.48 13.95 5.40
N ARG A 121 19.31 14.56 5.14
CA ARG A 121 19.25 15.90 4.53
C ARG A 121 19.73 16.99 5.48
N ILE A 122 19.32 16.94 6.74
CA ILE A 122 19.70 17.95 7.73
C ILE A 122 21.13 17.78 8.29
N SER A 123 21.77 16.62 8.05
CA SER A 123 23.16 16.33 8.39
C SER A 123 24.12 16.47 7.19
N ASP A 124 23.66 17.04 6.07
CA ASP A 124 24.41 17.26 4.82
C ASP A 124 24.97 15.95 4.19
N GLU A 125 24.50 14.77 4.62
CA GLU A 125 24.95 13.49 4.08
C GLU A 125 24.54 13.30 2.60
N ILE A 126 23.42 13.88 2.18
CA ILE A 126 22.96 13.82 0.78
C ILE A 126 23.92 14.65 -0.10
N ASP A 127 24.34 15.80 0.35
CA ASP A 127 25.27 16.68 -0.37
C ASP A 127 26.68 16.05 -0.39
N ALA A 128 27.09 15.35 0.68
CA ALA A 128 28.33 14.58 0.70
C ALA A 128 28.35 13.44 -0.34
N LEU A 129 27.23 12.73 -0.56
CA LEU A 129 27.12 11.73 -1.63
C LEU A 129 27.35 12.35 -3.01
N GLU A 130 26.79 13.54 -3.25
CA GLU A 130 26.95 14.24 -4.53
C GLU A 130 28.39 14.64 -4.78
N VAL A 131 29.09 15.17 -3.77
CA VAL A 131 30.52 15.50 -3.84
C VAL A 131 31.38 14.26 -4.12
N MET A 132 31.01 13.11 -3.59
CA MET A 132 31.67 11.83 -3.88
C MET A 132 31.34 11.24 -5.27
N GLY A 133 30.51 11.93 -6.08
CA GLY A 133 30.12 11.46 -7.41
C GLY A 133 29.05 10.36 -7.39
N VAL A 134 28.40 10.10 -6.26
CA VAL A 134 27.28 9.17 -6.15
C VAL A 134 25.98 9.92 -6.39
N PRO A 135 25.15 9.56 -7.42
CA PRO A 135 23.91 10.27 -7.70
C PRO A 135 22.88 9.98 -6.59
N PRO A 136 22.54 11.00 -5.72
CA PRO A 136 21.76 10.75 -4.51
C PRO A 136 20.34 10.22 -4.80
N ILE A 137 19.67 10.77 -5.81
CA ILE A 137 18.30 10.32 -6.20
C ILE A 137 18.31 8.85 -6.59
N THR A 138 19.33 8.40 -7.33
CA THR A 138 19.42 6.98 -7.73
C THR A 138 19.76 6.09 -6.54
N PHE A 139 20.73 6.51 -5.73
CA PHE A 139 21.23 5.72 -4.61
C PHE A 139 20.22 5.65 -3.45
N LEU A 140 19.53 6.74 -3.11
CA LEU A 140 18.63 6.80 -1.97
C LEU A 140 17.17 6.49 -2.32
N CYS A 141 16.66 7.05 -3.43
CA CYS A 141 15.23 6.95 -3.74
C CYS A 141 14.91 5.79 -4.69
N ALA A 142 15.69 5.63 -5.79
CA ALA A 142 15.39 4.59 -6.75
C ALA A 142 15.68 3.18 -6.19
N THR A 143 16.70 3.02 -5.32
CA THR A 143 16.96 1.73 -4.64
C THR A 143 15.81 1.33 -3.72
N ARG A 144 15.20 2.28 -2.99
CA ARG A 144 14.02 2.02 -2.14
C ARG A 144 12.80 1.66 -2.96
N LEU A 145 12.60 2.32 -4.12
CA LEU A 145 11.50 1.98 -5.01
C LEU A 145 11.68 0.57 -5.61
N LEU A 146 12.88 0.22 -6.04
CA LEU A 146 13.19 -1.13 -6.54
C LEU A 146 13.03 -2.18 -5.43
N ALA A 147 13.52 -1.90 -4.23
CA ALA A 147 13.33 -2.76 -3.06
C ALA A 147 11.84 -3.02 -2.77
N ALA A 148 11.01 -1.98 -2.81
CA ALA A 148 9.57 -2.09 -2.64
C ALA A 148 8.93 -2.97 -3.73
N TRP A 149 9.29 -2.81 -4.99
CA TRP A 149 8.77 -3.63 -6.08
C TRP A 149 9.19 -5.10 -6.01
N ILE A 150 10.33 -5.39 -5.40
CA ILE A 150 10.76 -6.76 -5.16
C ILE A 150 10.01 -7.39 -3.97
N THR A 151 9.83 -6.65 -2.87
CA THR A 151 9.36 -7.24 -1.60
C THR A 151 7.83 -7.20 -1.44
N PHE A 152 7.19 -6.12 -1.85
CA PHE A 152 5.78 -5.91 -1.56
C PHE A 152 4.84 -6.89 -2.25
N PRO A 153 5.07 -7.39 -3.48
CA PRO A 153 4.22 -8.43 -4.05
C PRO A 153 4.15 -9.67 -3.17
N PHE A 154 5.30 -10.13 -2.65
CA PHE A 154 5.37 -11.30 -1.77
C PHE A 154 4.69 -11.04 -0.43
N MET A 155 4.96 -9.88 0.19
CA MET A 155 4.32 -9.50 1.46
C MET A 155 2.80 -9.40 1.31
N TYR A 156 2.34 -8.89 0.17
CA TYR A 156 0.92 -8.75 -0.16
C TYR A 156 0.24 -10.11 -0.33
N LEU A 157 0.83 -11.02 -1.12
CA LEU A 157 0.29 -12.35 -1.36
C LEU A 157 0.21 -13.20 -0.07
N VAL A 158 1.25 -13.15 0.76
CA VAL A 158 1.22 -13.79 2.08
C VAL A 158 0.14 -13.16 2.97
N GLY A 159 0.01 -11.82 2.93
CA GLY A 159 -1.03 -11.09 3.67
C GLY A 159 -2.44 -11.50 3.29
N ILE A 160 -2.74 -11.69 1.99
CA ILE A 160 -4.04 -12.21 1.53
C ILE A 160 -4.31 -13.59 2.12
N GLY A 161 -3.33 -14.50 2.08
CA GLY A 161 -3.49 -15.83 2.66
C GLY A 161 -3.79 -15.79 4.16
N ILE A 162 -3.11 -14.91 4.89
CA ILE A 162 -3.34 -14.69 6.33
C ILE A 162 -4.74 -14.11 6.57
N MET A 163 -5.19 -13.16 5.77
CA MET A 163 -6.52 -12.55 5.88
C MET A 163 -7.62 -13.59 5.64
N TYR A 164 -7.48 -14.42 4.60
CA TYR A 164 -8.43 -15.50 4.31
C TYR A 164 -8.48 -16.54 5.42
N LEU A 165 -7.30 -16.90 5.99
CA LEU A 165 -7.25 -17.79 7.15
C LEU A 165 -8.01 -17.19 8.34
N ALA A 166 -7.82 -15.91 8.61
CA ALA A 166 -8.49 -15.21 9.69
C ALA A 166 -10.01 -15.19 9.51
N SER A 167 -10.50 -14.81 8.31
CA SER A 167 -11.93 -14.83 7.98
C SER A 167 -12.54 -16.24 8.11
N TYR A 168 -11.82 -17.26 7.64
CA TYR A 168 -12.25 -18.66 7.82
C TYR A 168 -12.36 -19.03 9.30
N LEU A 169 -11.39 -18.68 10.13
CA LEU A 169 -11.41 -18.96 11.57
C LEU A 169 -12.60 -18.26 12.25
N ALA A 170 -12.87 -17.02 11.87
CA ALA A 170 -14.00 -16.27 12.40
C ALA A 170 -15.34 -16.93 12.05
N VAL A 171 -15.58 -17.21 10.76
CA VAL A 171 -16.87 -17.70 10.27
C VAL A 171 -17.12 -19.15 10.69
N VAL A 172 -16.12 -20.03 10.51
CA VAL A 172 -16.32 -21.48 10.68
C VAL A 172 -16.04 -21.96 12.10
N LYS A 173 -15.01 -21.39 12.77
CA LYS A 173 -14.58 -21.88 14.09
C LYS A 173 -15.20 -21.09 15.23
N GLN A 174 -15.31 -19.77 15.09
CA GLN A 174 -15.84 -18.91 16.16
C GLN A 174 -17.36 -18.83 16.11
N ILE A 175 -17.96 -18.51 14.96
CA ILE A 175 -19.43 -18.37 14.82
C ILE A 175 -20.09 -19.75 14.65
N GLY A 176 -19.53 -20.61 13.77
CA GLY A 176 -19.96 -21.99 13.62
C GLY A 176 -21.26 -22.22 12.87
N ASP A 177 -21.85 -21.17 12.26
CA ASP A 177 -23.11 -21.27 11.50
C ASP A 177 -22.95 -22.01 10.16
N VAL A 178 -21.71 -22.14 9.67
CA VAL A 178 -21.40 -22.72 8.36
C VAL A 178 -20.34 -23.79 8.51
N SER A 179 -20.56 -24.94 7.87
CA SER A 179 -19.56 -26.00 7.83
C SER A 179 -18.33 -25.57 7.00
N SER A 180 -17.16 -26.15 7.28
CA SER A 180 -15.94 -25.90 6.49
C SER A 180 -16.18 -26.14 4.99
N GLY A 181 -16.84 -27.23 4.64
CA GLY A 181 -17.14 -27.57 3.23
C GLY A 181 -18.05 -26.53 2.58
N GLY A 182 -19.10 -26.10 3.28
CA GLY A 182 -20.02 -25.06 2.78
C GLY A 182 -19.31 -23.71 2.58
N TYR A 183 -18.46 -23.31 3.54
CA TYR A 183 -17.67 -22.10 3.42
C TYR A 183 -16.74 -22.13 2.19
N PHE A 184 -15.95 -23.19 2.03
CA PHE A 184 -15.01 -23.29 0.91
C PHE A 184 -15.72 -23.45 -0.45
N LEU A 185 -16.85 -24.13 -0.50
CA LEU A 185 -17.65 -24.23 -1.74
C LEU A 185 -18.04 -22.84 -2.24
N ILE A 186 -18.62 -22.02 -1.38
CA ILE A 186 -19.04 -20.66 -1.73
C ILE A 186 -17.82 -19.75 -1.97
N PHE A 187 -16.82 -19.82 -1.11
CA PHE A 187 -15.59 -19.04 -1.27
C PHE A 187 -14.98 -19.24 -2.65
N TRP A 188 -14.74 -20.49 -3.08
CA TRP A 188 -14.14 -20.78 -4.38
C TRP A 188 -15.06 -20.50 -5.56
N MET A 189 -16.38 -20.63 -5.38
CA MET A 189 -17.36 -20.26 -6.43
C MET A 189 -17.26 -18.77 -6.77
N PHE A 190 -16.98 -17.92 -5.78
CA PHE A 190 -16.89 -16.47 -5.96
C PHE A 190 -15.46 -15.97 -6.16
N GLN A 191 -14.45 -16.82 -6.14
CA GLN A 191 -13.08 -16.44 -6.47
C GLN A 191 -12.88 -16.42 -7.99
N ASN A 192 -12.35 -15.29 -8.47
CA ASN A 192 -11.94 -15.15 -9.86
C ASN A 192 -10.42 -14.89 -9.90
N PRO A 193 -9.62 -15.72 -10.62
CA PRO A 193 -8.17 -15.51 -10.70
C PRO A 193 -7.73 -14.10 -11.11
N PRO A 194 -8.40 -13.40 -12.07
CA PRO A 194 -8.09 -12.03 -12.39
C PRO A 194 -8.22 -11.06 -11.22
N ASP A 195 -9.10 -11.30 -10.27
CA ASP A 195 -9.34 -10.41 -9.14
C ASP A 195 -8.12 -10.32 -8.22
N LEU A 196 -7.38 -11.42 -8.08
CA LEU A 196 -6.12 -11.44 -7.33
C LEU A 196 -5.08 -10.52 -7.99
N ILE A 197 -4.98 -10.57 -9.32
CA ILE A 197 -4.04 -9.74 -10.08
C ILE A 197 -4.45 -8.26 -9.97
N PHE A 198 -5.74 -7.94 -10.10
CA PHE A 198 -6.23 -6.57 -9.98
C PHE A 198 -6.03 -6.01 -8.57
N SER A 199 -6.31 -6.82 -7.55
CA SER A 199 -6.04 -6.47 -6.16
C SER A 199 -4.56 -6.19 -5.92
N LEU A 200 -3.68 -7.06 -6.42
CA LEU A 200 -2.23 -6.88 -6.34
C LEU A 200 -1.78 -5.59 -7.05
N ILE A 201 -2.26 -5.34 -8.27
CA ILE A 201 -1.94 -4.11 -9.02
C ILE A 201 -2.38 -2.89 -8.22
N LYS A 202 -3.61 -2.89 -7.68
CA LYS A 202 -4.15 -1.81 -6.84
C LYS A 202 -3.24 -1.55 -5.63
N GLY A 203 -2.84 -2.60 -4.90
CA GLY A 203 -1.91 -2.51 -3.77
C GLY A 203 -0.51 -2.00 -4.17
N MET A 204 0.02 -2.46 -5.32
CA MET A 204 1.34 -2.04 -5.81
C MET A 204 1.37 -0.59 -6.29
N VAL A 205 0.29 -0.08 -6.89
CA VAL A 205 0.17 1.34 -7.24
C VAL A 205 0.15 2.21 -5.99
N MET A 206 -0.62 1.81 -4.95
CA MET A 206 -0.61 2.49 -3.65
C MET A 206 0.80 2.50 -3.03
N ALA A 207 1.46 1.34 -3.01
CA ALA A 207 2.80 1.19 -2.45
C ALA A 207 3.84 2.07 -3.18
N THR A 208 3.77 2.11 -4.52
CA THR A 208 4.63 2.96 -5.34
C THR A 208 4.44 4.44 -4.99
N ALA A 209 3.19 4.90 -4.91
CA ALA A 209 2.87 6.28 -4.54
C ALA A 209 3.42 6.63 -3.15
N ILE A 210 3.23 5.75 -2.16
CA ILE A 210 3.70 5.95 -0.78
C ILE A 210 5.22 6.09 -0.71
N VAL A 211 5.96 5.21 -1.41
CA VAL A 211 7.43 5.28 -1.45
C VAL A 211 7.91 6.57 -2.11
N LEU A 212 7.32 6.95 -3.24
CA LEU A 212 7.69 8.18 -3.97
C LEU A 212 7.40 9.44 -3.15
N VAL A 213 6.24 9.51 -2.51
CA VAL A 213 5.86 10.62 -1.60
C VAL A 213 6.81 10.67 -0.40
N GLY A 214 7.11 9.51 0.20
CA GLY A 214 8.08 9.43 1.30
C GLY A 214 9.47 9.92 0.88
N CYS A 215 9.95 9.50 -0.30
CA CYS A 215 11.22 9.97 -0.84
C CYS A 215 11.22 11.48 -1.10
N TYR A 216 10.14 12.03 -1.68
CA TYR A 216 10.03 13.47 -1.93
C TYR A 216 10.12 14.28 -0.65
N TYR A 217 9.26 13.99 0.32
CA TYR A 217 9.24 14.75 1.59
C TYR A 217 10.51 14.58 2.41
N GLY A 218 11.12 13.40 2.39
CA GLY A 218 12.39 13.16 3.07
C GLY A 218 13.56 13.89 2.40
N TYR A 219 13.66 13.77 1.07
CA TYR A 219 14.75 14.39 0.29
C TYR A 219 14.71 15.93 0.32
N THR A 220 13.52 16.53 0.39
CA THR A 220 13.30 17.98 0.41
C THR A 220 13.12 18.56 1.83
N ALA A 221 13.30 17.74 2.87
CA ALA A 221 13.12 18.19 4.25
C ALA A 221 14.09 19.33 4.58
N SER A 222 13.61 20.30 5.35
CA SER A 222 14.38 21.46 5.76
C SER A 222 13.88 21.98 7.13
N GLY A 223 14.67 22.81 7.82
CA GLY A 223 14.28 23.37 9.12
C GLY A 223 14.63 22.47 10.31
N GLY A 224 15.66 21.64 10.17
CA GLY A 224 16.16 20.79 11.25
C GLY A 224 15.22 19.69 11.67
N PRO A 225 15.37 19.10 12.88
CA PRO A 225 14.55 17.97 13.34
C PRO A 225 13.04 18.26 13.38
N VAL A 226 12.65 19.48 13.71
CA VAL A 226 11.24 19.91 13.71
C VAL A 226 10.68 19.93 12.30
N GLY A 227 11.48 20.36 11.32
CA GLY A 227 11.10 20.33 9.91
C GLY A 227 10.91 18.91 9.38
N VAL A 228 11.76 17.97 9.76
CA VAL A 228 11.62 16.54 9.41
C VAL A 228 10.32 15.97 9.99
N GLY A 229 9.99 16.29 11.25
CA GLY A 229 8.71 15.91 11.86
C GLY A 229 7.50 16.45 11.09
N SER A 230 7.55 17.73 10.68
CA SER A 230 6.50 18.36 9.86
C SER A 230 6.38 17.70 8.48
N ALA A 231 7.51 17.41 7.82
CA ALA A 231 7.54 16.70 6.52
C ALA A 231 6.92 15.29 6.64
N THR A 232 7.22 14.57 7.73
CA THR A 232 6.65 13.26 8.03
C THR A 232 5.13 13.32 8.16
N ALA A 233 4.61 14.29 8.91
CA ALA A 233 3.16 14.47 9.07
C ALA A 233 2.48 14.80 7.74
N LYS A 234 3.03 15.70 6.95
CA LYS A 234 2.49 16.06 5.61
C LYS A 234 2.52 14.87 4.65
N SER A 235 3.60 14.10 4.64
CA SER A 235 3.72 12.87 3.84
C SER A 235 2.66 11.85 4.21
N MET A 236 2.43 11.63 5.51
CA MET A 236 1.43 10.68 5.99
C MET A 236 0.01 11.07 5.56
N VAL A 237 -0.37 12.33 5.73
CA VAL A 237 -1.69 12.83 5.31
C VAL A 237 -1.88 12.67 3.81
N LEU A 238 -0.90 13.06 3.00
CA LEU A 238 -0.97 12.91 1.55
C LEU A 238 -1.07 11.43 1.14
N ASN A 239 -0.30 10.55 1.77
CA ASN A 239 -0.35 9.12 1.49
C ASN A 239 -1.72 8.52 1.79
N ILE A 240 -2.36 8.89 2.91
CA ILE A 240 -3.72 8.44 3.24
C ILE A 240 -4.72 8.91 2.16
N VAL A 241 -4.66 10.16 1.73
CA VAL A 241 -5.52 10.68 0.65
C VAL A 241 -5.29 9.93 -0.65
N LEU A 242 -4.03 9.70 -1.03
CA LEU A 242 -3.69 8.94 -2.25
C LEU A 242 -4.17 7.50 -2.19
N VAL A 243 -4.06 6.82 -1.05
CA VAL A 243 -4.60 5.46 -0.86
C VAL A 243 -6.09 5.42 -1.16
N HIS A 244 -6.88 6.40 -0.68
CA HIS A 244 -8.31 6.47 -0.97
C HIS A 244 -8.60 6.73 -2.45
N ILE A 245 -7.90 7.70 -3.05
CA ILE A 245 -8.10 8.04 -4.47
C ILE A 245 -7.75 6.85 -5.36
N ILE A 246 -6.57 6.24 -5.16
CA ILE A 246 -6.12 5.07 -5.92
C ILE A 246 -7.06 3.89 -5.68
N GLY A 247 -7.49 3.69 -4.44
CA GLY A 247 -8.43 2.64 -4.07
C GLY A 247 -9.76 2.77 -4.81
N MET A 248 -10.37 3.94 -4.76
CA MET A 248 -11.64 4.23 -5.45
C MET A 248 -11.49 4.07 -6.97
N LEU A 249 -10.47 4.69 -7.55
CA LEU A 249 -10.25 4.60 -9.00
C LEU A 249 -9.96 3.17 -9.44
N GLY A 250 -9.16 2.42 -8.66
CA GLY A 250 -8.88 1.01 -8.94
C GLY A 250 -10.15 0.15 -8.91
N THR A 251 -11.04 0.37 -7.94
CA THR A 251 -12.33 -0.33 -7.86
C THR A 251 -13.20 -0.01 -9.08
N LEU A 252 -13.31 1.26 -9.47
CA LEU A 252 -14.08 1.68 -10.65
C LEU A 252 -13.51 1.08 -11.94
N VAL A 253 -12.20 1.08 -12.11
CA VAL A 253 -11.54 0.59 -13.33
C VAL A 253 -11.66 -0.94 -13.46
N PHE A 254 -11.45 -1.68 -12.35
CA PHE A 254 -11.38 -3.14 -12.41
C PHE A 254 -12.73 -3.83 -12.26
N TRP A 255 -13.66 -3.24 -11.51
CA TRP A 255 -14.95 -3.87 -11.19
C TRP A 255 -16.19 -2.99 -11.45
N GLY A 256 -16.01 -1.70 -11.78
CA GLY A 256 -17.13 -0.78 -11.94
C GLY A 256 -18.10 -1.13 -13.06
N ALA A 257 -17.60 -1.72 -14.16
CA ALA A 257 -18.45 -2.10 -15.31
C ALA A 257 -18.99 -3.53 -15.21
N ASN A 258 -18.27 -4.45 -14.54
CA ASN A 258 -18.68 -5.85 -14.40
C ASN A 258 -18.17 -6.40 -13.05
N PRO A 259 -19.07 -6.66 -12.09
CA PRO A 259 -18.68 -7.17 -10.79
C PRO A 259 -18.19 -8.62 -10.83
N ARG A 260 -18.30 -9.33 -11.98
CA ARG A 260 -17.89 -10.73 -12.18
C ARG A 260 -18.54 -11.68 -11.17
N ALA A 261 -19.82 -11.44 -10.89
CA ALA A 261 -20.60 -12.34 -10.06
C ALA A 261 -20.86 -13.64 -10.81
N PRO A 262 -20.70 -14.82 -10.17
CA PRO A 262 -21.02 -16.10 -10.79
C PRO A 262 -22.52 -16.32 -10.94
N ILE A 263 -23.34 -15.47 -10.31
CA ILE A 263 -24.82 -15.54 -10.29
C ILE A 263 -25.34 -14.19 -10.77
N GLY A 264 -26.18 -14.19 -11.80
CA GLY A 264 -26.88 -13.00 -12.28
C GLY A 264 -26.09 -12.12 -13.26
N GLY A 265 -25.14 -12.69 -14.00
CA GLY A 265 -24.44 -12.05 -15.13
C GLY A 265 -25.10 -12.35 -16.45
#